data_521849d4722ec560ac5cf66e39de957a
#
_entry.id   521849d4722ec560ac5cf66e39de957a
#
_cell.length_a   1.000
_cell.length_b   1.000
_cell.length_c   1.000
_cell.angle_alpha   90.00
_cell.angle_beta   90.00
_cell.angle_gamma   90.00
#
_symmetry.space_group_name_H-M   'P 1'
#
loop_
_entity.id
_entity.type
_entity.pdbx_description
1 polymer ?
#
loop_
_entity_poly.entity_id
_entity_poly.type
_entity_poly.pdbx_seq_one_letter_code
_entity_poly.pdbx_strand_id
1 'polypeptide(L)'
;AWRFFRHERVTLPVLYEPLVKAGLSGIDECQTYGLVIHDWSRLHYGRHTSKEDKIQMSHQWDIGYELQSSLLISDVTGQPIAPLVQNLITSEGNHSSLHEDVQPEVAAHLDELTTRLGQIKDLGFSKPLVHLIDREADSVLHLRAWQAQGHYWLTRSRENSRVEVAGRSLSVKALAAEIPLVCQGQITLQGKSRLLWIGESDALLTRKAKPKQALGKKIAGDALPLRVIVSRVMSDEAKPKLIAEWYLLSNLPKTTDTLTLTQWYCWRWQIESLFKLLKTAGFGLENWQQETGKALAKRLAVACCACVLVWQIMRQDSLKEMQLFLVRLSGRQMKRTAPVTAPALLAGLWAFLTTLDLLAQYDVQQLYDMANQLFPNRYRQ
;
A
#
# COMPACT_ATOMS: atom_id res chain seq x y z
N ALA A 1 -19.59 16.09 -11.24
CA ALA A 1 -18.34 15.62 -10.61
C ALA A 1 -17.21 16.68 -10.70
N TRP A 2 -16.95 17.28 -11.87
CA TRP A 2 -15.82 18.23 -12.06
C TRP A 2 -15.91 19.48 -11.16
N ARG A 3 -17.07 20.14 -11.06
CA ARG A 3 -17.31 21.27 -10.16
C ARG A 3 -17.12 20.91 -8.68
N PHE A 4 -17.47 19.69 -8.28
CA PHE A 4 -17.32 19.21 -6.91
C PHE A 4 -15.85 19.19 -6.47
N PHE A 5 -14.96 18.62 -7.29
CA PHE A 5 -13.54 18.54 -6.94
C PHE A 5 -12.80 19.89 -6.98
N ARG A 6 -13.34 20.88 -7.68
CA ARG A 6 -12.83 22.27 -7.68
C ARG A 6 -13.35 23.11 -6.54
N HIS A 7 -14.43 22.69 -5.89
CA HIS A 7 -15.08 23.51 -4.86
C HIS A 7 -14.18 23.63 -3.62
N GLU A 8 -13.93 24.87 -3.15
CA GLU A 8 -13.00 25.12 -2.04
C GLU A 8 -13.47 24.53 -0.72
N ARG A 9 -14.80 24.53 -0.46
CA ARG A 9 -15.37 23.91 0.77
C ARG A 9 -15.22 22.40 0.84
N VAL A 10 -14.88 21.74 -0.27
CA VAL A 10 -14.58 20.32 -0.31
C VAL A 10 -13.07 20.17 -0.08
N THR A 11 -12.65 19.96 1.15
CA THR A 11 -11.24 19.84 1.51
C THR A 11 -10.77 18.40 1.51
N LEU A 12 -9.46 18.17 1.44
CA LEU A 12 -8.90 16.81 1.49
C LEU A 12 -9.17 16.13 2.82
N PRO A 13 -8.99 16.77 4.00
CA PRO A 13 -9.30 16.15 5.28
C PRO A 13 -10.75 15.69 5.39
N VAL A 14 -11.72 16.49 4.93
CA VAL A 14 -13.14 16.12 4.93
C VAL A 14 -13.40 14.89 4.06
N LEU A 15 -12.79 14.79 2.89
CA LEU A 15 -12.93 13.62 2.01
C LEU A 15 -12.22 12.38 2.55
N TYR A 16 -11.20 12.57 3.37
CA TYR A 16 -10.43 11.48 3.98
C TYR A 16 -10.99 10.99 5.32
N GLU A 17 -11.83 11.78 5.98
CA GLU A 17 -12.45 11.40 7.25
C GLU A 17 -13.12 10.01 7.23
N PRO A 18 -13.90 9.62 6.18
CA PRO A 18 -14.47 8.27 6.09
C PRO A 18 -13.42 7.16 6.02
N LEU A 19 -12.27 7.42 5.38
CA LEU A 19 -11.17 6.45 5.28
C LEU A 19 -10.47 6.26 6.62
N VAL A 20 -10.20 7.34 7.33
CA VAL A 20 -9.65 7.30 8.69
C VAL A 20 -10.60 6.56 9.63
N LYS A 21 -11.91 6.88 9.60
CA LYS A 21 -12.93 6.17 10.38
C LYS A 21 -12.98 4.68 10.06
N ALA A 22 -12.91 4.33 8.77
CA ALA A 22 -12.86 2.93 8.34
C ALA A 22 -11.59 2.22 8.87
N GLY A 23 -10.46 2.90 8.91
CA GLY A 23 -9.22 2.40 9.52
C GLY A 23 -9.36 2.19 11.03
N LEU A 24 -9.87 3.19 11.74
CA LEU A 24 -10.08 3.13 13.20
C LEU A 24 -11.05 2.02 13.62
N SER A 25 -12.14 1.83 12.86
CA SER A 25 -13.08 0.73 13.11
C SER A 25 -12.49 -0.62 12.66
N GLY A 26 -11.79 -0.64 11.55
CA GLY A 26 -11.23 -1.87 10.97
C GLY A 26 -10.03 -2.42 11.74
N ILE A 27 -9.44 -1.66 12.68
CA ILE A 27 -8.36 -2.17 13.55
C ILE A 27 -8.83 -3.35 14.41
N ASP A 28 -10.13 -3.49 14.65
CA ASP A 28 -10.71 -4.61 15.38
C ASP A 28 -10.56 -5.94 14.62
N GLU A 29 -10.39 -5.92 13.30
CA GLU A 29 -10.09 -7.09 12.46
C GLU A 29 -8.63 -7.57 12.66
N CYS A 30 -7.78 -6.81 13.32
CA CYS A 30 -6.41 -7.19 13.69
C CYS A 30 -6.42 -7.94 15.02
N GLN A 31 -5.44 -8.84 15.22
CA GLN A 31 -5.30 -9.54 16.50
C GLN A 31 -4.50 -8.72 17.52
N THR A 32 -3.29 -8.36 17.18
CA THR A 32 -2.36 -7.69 18.09
C THR A 32 -1.91 -6.34 17.57
N TYR A 33 -1.65 -6.22 16.27
CA TYR A 33 -1.09 -5.04 15.63
C TYR A 33 -1.87 -4.64 14.38
N GLY A 34 -2.00 -3.35 14.13
CA GLY A 34 -2.32 -2.89 12.79
C GLY A 34 -1.04 -2.80 11.95
N LEU A 35 -1.03 -3.40 10.76
CA LEU A 35 0.12 -3.29 9.86
C LEU A 35 -0.09 -2.10 8.92
N VAL A 36 0.84 -1.15 8.89
CA VAL A 36 0.76 0.01 8.00
C VAL A 36 1.88 -0.06 6.98
N ILE A 37 1.52 -0.28 5.72
CA ILE A 37 2.46 -0.35 4.60
C ILE A 37 2.64 1.05 4.03
N HIS A 38 3.89 1.46 3.81
CA HIS A 38 4.24 2.73 3.19
C HIS A 38 4.96 2.50 1.87
N ASP A 39 4.52 3.21 0.83
CA ASP A 39 5.18 3.15 -0.48
C ASP A 39 4.83 4.38 -1.32
N TRP A 40 5.63 4.62 -2.37
CA TRP A 40 5.47 5.72 -3.33
C TRP A 40 5.15 5.16 -4.71
N SER A 41 4.26 5.82 -5.42
CA SER A 41 3.92 5.50 -6.80
C SER A 41 3.99 6.73 -7.68
N ARG A 42 4.70 6.61 -8.79
CA ARG A 42 4.74 7.64 -9.82
C ARG A 42 3.48 7.59 -10.66
N LEU A 43 2.89 8.74 -10.90
CA LEU A 43 1.72 8.93 -11.74
C LEU A 43 2.15 9.69 -13.01
N HIS A 44 2.03 9.04 -14.16
CA HIS A 44 2.55 9.55 -15.42
C HIS A 44 1.51 10.40 -16.16
N TYR A 45 1.78 11.69 -16.29
CA TYR A 45 0.92 12.66 -16.95
C TYR A 45 1.64 13.49 -18.02
N GLY A 46 2.72 13.00 -18.58
CA GLY A 46 3.53 13.73 -19.58
C GLY A 46 2.73 14.21 -20.80
N ARG A 47 1.69 13.45 -21.20
CA ARG A 47 0.84 13.79 -22.36
C ARG A 47 -0.33 14.73 -22.01
N HIS A 48 -0.57 15.03 -20.75
CA HIS A 48 -1.67 15.90 -20.30
C HIS A 48 -1.21 17.35 -20.23
N THR A 49 -1.45 18.12 -21.28
CA THR A 49 -1.01 19.51 -21.38
C THR A 49 -1.76 20.47 -20.45
N SER A 50 -2.99 20.13 -20.07
CA SER A 50 -3.82 20.95 -19.18
C SER A 50 -3.38 20.94 -17.71
N LYS A 51 -2.44 20.06 -17.32
CA LYS A 51 -1.92 20.00 -15.95
C LYS A 51 -0.64 20.82 -15.86
N GLU A 52 -0.69 21.91 -15.11
CA GLU A 52 0.41 22.88 -15.01
C GLU A 52 1.33 22.64 -13.81
N ASP A 53 0.82 21.99 -12.77
CA ASP A 53 1.49 21.75 -11.50
C ASP A 53 2.25 20.39 -11.42
N LYS A 54 2.58 19.81 -12.58
CA LYS A 54 3.36 18.56 -12.66
C LYS A 54 4.83 18.78 -12.26
N ILE A 55 5.43 17.72 -11.77
CA ILE A 55 6.88 17.64 -11.48
C ILE A 55 7.59 16.73 -12.47
N GLN A 56 8.88 16.95 -12.64
CA GLN A 56 9.81 15.98 -13.23
C GLN A 56 10.31 15.06 -12.12
N MET A 57 10.06 13.76 -12.24
CA MET A 57 10.45 12.78 -11.20
C MET A 57 11.87 12.25 -11.44
N SER A 58 12.04 11.10 -12.10
CA SER A 58 13.36 10.45 -12.21
C SER A 58 14.14 10.79 -13.48
N HIS A 59 13.46 10.96 -14.62
CA HIS A 59 14.09 11.27 -15.91
C HIS A 59 13.34 12.43 -16.58
N GLN A 60 13.96 13.04 -17.58
CA GLN A 60 13.36 14.17 -18.31
C GLN A 60 11.96 13.89 -18.92
N TRP A 61 11.62 12.63 -19.18
CA TRP A 61 10.32 12.20 -19.71
C TRP A 61 9.36 11.70 -18.64
N ASP A 62 9.83 11.59 -17.39
CA ASP A 62 9.05 11.10 -16.27
C ASP A 62 8.35 12.28 -15.59
N ILE A 63 7.30 12.79 -16.26
CA ILE A 63 6.57 14.00 -15.88
C ILE A 63 5.19 13.61 -15.34
N GLY A 64 4.85 14.11 -14.16
CA GLY A 64 3.56 13.83 -13.53
C GLY A 64 3.53 14.21 -12.06
N TYR A 65 3.12 13.29 -11.22
CA TYR A 65 3.03 13.47 -9.77
C TYR A 65 3.61 12.26 -9.06
N GLU A 66 4.08 12.45 -7.84
CA GLU A 66 4.41 11.35 -6.96
C GLU A 66 3.36 11.20 -5.87
N LEU A 67 2.88 9.99 -5.68
CA LEU A 67 1.86 9.64 -4.70
C LEU A 67 2.44 8.78 -3.61
N GLN A 68 2.59 9.32 -2.41
CA GLN A 68 2.84 8.54 -1.19
C GLN A 68 1.51 8.00 -0.65
N SER A 69 1.49 6.74 -0.21
CA SER A 69 0.33 6.13 0.44
C SER A 69 0.73 5.33 1.66
N SER A 70 -0.11 5.38 2.70
CA SER A 70 0.00 4.58 3.92
C SER A 70 -1.25 3.72 4.04
N LEU A 71 -1.11 2.41 3.83
CA LEU A 71 -2.21 1.45 3.78
C LEU A 71 -2.25 0.59 5.03
N LEU A 72 -3.34 0.64 5.79
CA LEU A 72 -3.60 -0.27 6.91
C LEU A 72 -4.09 -1.62 6.39
N ILE A 73 -3.50 -2.70 6.88
CA ILE A 73 -3.88 -4.09 6.61
C ILE A 73 -3.99 -4.89 7.91
N SER A 74 -4.70 -6.02 7.88
CA SER A 74 -4.82 -6.94 9.01
C SER A 74 -3.52 -7.73 9.25
N ASP A 75 -3.11 -7.86 10.52
CA ASP A 75 -1.98 -8.68 10.95
C ASP A 75 -2.28 -10.20 10.92
N VAL A 76 -3.54 -10.58 10.74
CA VAL A 76 -3.99 -11.98 10.68
C VAL A 76 -4.11 -12.47 9.24
N THR A 77 -4.72 -11.67 8.37
CA THR A 77 -5.07 -12.08 7.01
C THR A 77 -4.25 -11.39 5.92
N GLY A 78 -3.57 -10.29 6.25
CA GLY A 78 -2.91 -9.42 5.28
C GLY A 78 -3.86 -8.66 4.36
N GLN A 79 -5.18 -8.74 4.61
CA GLN A 79 -6.16 -8.05 3.76
C GLN A 79 -6.17 -6.54 4.02
N PRO A 80 -6.34 -5.71 2.99
CA PRO A 80 -6.37 -4.26 3.14
C PRO A 80 -7.63 -3.82 3.88
N ILE A 81 -7.45 -2.86 4.79
CA ILE A 81 -8.52 -2.25 5.60
C ILE A 81 -8.85 -0.87 5.04
N ALA A 82 -7.89 0.06 5.10
CA ALA A 82 -8.09 1.41 4.56
C ALA A 82 -6.75 2.12 4.28
N PRO A 83 -6.66 2.98 3.25
CA PRO A 83 -5.60 3.97 3.15
C PRO A 83 -5.81 5.02 4.25
N LEU A 84 -4.81 5.21 5.13
CA LEU A 84 -4.89 6.14 6.26
C LEU A 84 -4.47 7.55 5.89
N VAL A 85 -3.41 7.64 5.08
CA VAL A 85 -2.84 8.91 4.63
C VAL A 85 -2.38 8.76 3.20
N GLN A 86 -2.62 9.79 2.41
CA GLN A 86 -2.03 9.95 1.08
C GLN A 86 -1.52 11.37 0.90
N ASN A 87 -0.41 11.49 0.19
CA ASN A 87 0.19 12.76 -0.20
C ASN A 87 0.45 12.74 -1.69
N LEU A 88 0.06 13.80 -2.36
CA LEU A 88 0.35 14.01 -3.78
C LEU A 88 1.33 15.17 -3.94
N ILE A 89 2.52 14.87 -4.42
CA ILE A 89 3.59 15.85 -4.63
C ILE A 89 3.43 16.49 -6.01
N THR A 90 3.38 17.81 -6.02
CA THR A 90 3.24 18.68 -7.20
C THR A 90 4.31 19.76 -7.20
N SER A 91 4.41 20.57 -8.25
CA SER A 91 5.30 21.75 -8.27
C SER A 91 4.88 22.86 -7.29
N GLU A 92 3.64 22.84 -6.80
CA GLU A 92 3.15 23.75 -5.77
C GLU A 92 3.50 23.29 -4.35
N GLY A 93 3.90 22.04 -4.19
CA GLY A 93 4.19 21.41 -2.91
C GLY A 93 3.41 20.10 -2.71
N ASN A 94 3.16 19.74 -1.47
CA ASN A 94 2.57 18.47 -1.08
C ASN A 94 1.11 18.63 -0.67
N HIS A 95 0.19 18.05 -1.43
CA HIS A 95 -1.23 17.96 -1.09
C HIS A 95 -1.47 16.74 -0.18
N SER A 96 -1.52 16.98 1.11
CA SER A 96 -1.73 15.94 2.12
C SER A 96 -3.22 15.71 2.40
N SER A 97 -3.60 14.46 2.59
CA SER A 97 -4.94 14.09 3.02
C SER A 97 -5.30 14.56 4.45
N LEU A 98 -4.31 14.97 5.23
CA LEU A 98 -4.51 15.44 6.62
C LEU A 98 -4.49 16.97 6.76
N HIS A 99 -4.21 17.72 5.68
CA HIS A 99 -4.11 19.17 5.72
C HIS A 99 -4.92 19.82 4.60
N GLU A 100 -5.52 20.95 4.89
CA GLU A 100 -6.26 21.74 3.88
C GLU A 100 -5.31 22.50 2.95
N ASP A 101 -4.25 23.07 3.55
CA ASP A 101 -3.24 23.83 2.85
C ASP A 101 -2.15 22.94 2.26
N VAL A 102 -1.58 23.42 1.16
CA VAL A 102 -0.41 22.80 0.54
C VAL A 102 0.76 22.85 1.52
N GLN A 103 1.34 21.69 1.79
CA GLN A 103 2.50 21.59 2.66
C GLN A 103 3.78 21.78 1.86
N PRO A 104 4.86 22.33 2.45
CA PRO A 104 6.15 22.40 1.78
C PRO A 104 6.60 21.02 1.28
N GLU A 105 7.29 21.00 0.15
CA GLU A 105 7.95 19.78 -0.32
C GLU A 105 9.00 19.32 0.69
N VAL A 106 9.03 18.02 0.95
CA VAL A 106 10.03 17.40 1.83
C VAL A 106 11.12 16.78 0.96
N ALA A 107 12.36 17.18 1.20
CA ALA A 107 13.52 16.86 0.35
C ALA A 107 13.82 15.35 0.23
N ALA A 108 13.29 14.49 1.10
CA ALA A 108 13.52 13.05 1.06
C ALA A 108 12.31 12.25 1.56
N HIS A 109 12.02 11.14 0.91
CA HIS A 109 10.93 10.22 1.26
C HIS A 109 10.93 9.80 2.74
N LEU A 110 12.09 9.53 3.32
CA LEU A 110 12.16 9.09 4.72
C LEU A 110 11.91 10.22 5.72
N ASP A 111 12.19 11.47 5.38
CA ASP A 111 11.81 12.63 6.20
C ASP A 111 10.28 12.83 6.14
N GLU A 112 9.68 12.70 4.96
CA GLU A 112 8.24 12.69 4.78
C GLU A 112 7.60 11.56 5.58
N LEU A 113 8.11 10.34 5.45
CA LEU A 113 7.63 9.18 6.19
C LEU A 113 7.69 9.39 7.70
N THR A 114 8.77 9.97 8.22
CA THR A 114 8.90 10.26 9.66
C THR A 114 7.76 11.16 10.14
N THR A 115 7.40 12.18 9.38
CA THR A 115 6.23 13.02 9.65
C THR A 115 4.93 12.21 9.63
N ARG A 116 4.77 11.31 8.65
CA ARG A 116 3.57 10.46 8.52
C ARG A 116 3.40 9.48 9.67
N LEU A 117 4.49 8.87 10.14
CA LEU A 117 4.44 7.98 11.29
C LEU A 117 3.87 8.69 12.52
N GLY A 118 4.32 9.92 12.80
CA GLY A 118 3.78 10.75 13.86
C GLY A 118 2.29 11.04 13.69
N GLN A 119 1.89 11.52 12.51
CA GLN A 119 0.50 11.83 12.20
C GLN A 119 -0.43 10.60 12.31
N ILE A 120 0.02 9.43 11.87
CA ILE A 120 -0.76 8.18 11.99
C ILE A 120 -0.88 7.77 13.45
N LYS A 121 0.17 7.96 14.26
CA LYS A 121 0.12 7.73 15.71
C LYS A 121 -0.93 8.61 16.38
N ASP A 122 -1.02 9.87 15.98
CA ASP A 122 -1.97 10.85 16.51
C ASP A 122 -3.43 10.57 16.15
N LEU A 123 -3.70 9.67 15.18
CA LEU A 123 -5.06 9.21 14.90
C LEU A 123 -5.67 8.38 16.04
N GLY A 124 -4.88 7.88 16.98
CA GLY A 124 -5.36 7.26 18.21
C GLY A 124 -5.91 5.84 18.03
N PHE A 125 -5.23 4.99 17.27
CA PHE A 125 -5.61 3.57 17.14
C PHE A 125 -5.58 2.84 18.49
N SER A 126 -6.55 1.95 18.71
CA SER A 126 -6.68 1.14 19.93
C SER A 126 -5.62 0.04 20.06
N LYS A 127 -4.96 -0.33 18.94
CA LYS A 127 -3.88 -1.32 18.90
C LYS A 127 -2.59 -0.68 18.40
N PRO A 128 -1.42 -1.17 18.84
CA PRO A 128 -0.14 -0.68 18.34
C PRO A 128 -0.01 -0.94 16.84
N LEU A 129 0.72 -0.05 16.15
CA LEU A 129 0.95 -0.14 14.71
C LEU A 129 2.37 -0.62 14.42
N VAL A 130 2.52 -1.44 13.39
CA VAL A 130 3.81 -1.84 12.82
C VAL A 130 3.94 -1.26 11.41
N HIS A 131 4.96 -0.47 11.19
CA HIS A 131 5.23 0.17 9.90
C HIS A 131 6.06 -0.74 9.01
N LEU A 132 5.48 -1.18 7.88
CA LEU A 132 6.13 -2.02 6.87
C LEU A 132 6.68 -1.14 5.75
N ILE A 133 8.00 -1.18 5.55
CA ILE A 133 8.67 -0.28 4.63
C ILE A 133 9.65 -1.10 3.77
N ASP A 134 9.86 -0.67 2.56
CA ASP A 134 10.80 -1.33 1.66
C ASP A 134 12.28 -1.05 2.02
N ARG A 135 13.18 -1.43 1.11
CA ARG A 135 14.64 -1.28 1.28
C ARG A 135 15.09 0.19 1.33
N GLU A 136 14.25 1.15 0.96
CA GLU A 136 14.58 2.58 1.06
C GLU A 136 14.77 2.99 2.53
N ALA A 137 14.01 2.38 3.44
CA ALA A 137 14.10 2.64 4.88
C ALA A 137 15.37 2.12 5.58
N ASP A 138 16.33 1.50 4.89
CA ASP A 138 17.62 1.12 5.47
C ASP A 138 18.50 2.36 5.74
N SER A 139 18.04 3.20 6.64
CA SER A 139 18.65 4.45 7.09
C SER A 139 18.75 4.50 8.61
N VAL A 140 19.98 4.43 9.12
CA VAL A 140 20.25 4.47 10.57
C VAL A 140 19.63 5.67 11.26
N LEU A 141 19.70 6.83 10.62
CA LEU A 141 19.16 8.08 11.16
C LEU A 141 17.67 7.94 11.45
N HIS A 142 16.91 7.46 10.47
CA HIS A 142 15.46 7.33 10.56
C HIS A 142 15.05 6.18 11.48
N LEU A 143 15.71 5.02 11.41
CA LEU A 143 15.42 3.90 12.32
C LEU A 143 15.62 4.27 13.79
N ARG A 144 16.68 5.05 14.12
CA ARG A 144 16.88 5.58 15.47
C ARG A 144 15.79 6.58 15.88
N ALA A 145 15.42 7.49 14.99
CA ALA A 145 14.36 8.45 15.24
C ALA A 145 13.01 7.76 15.47
N TRP A 146 12.66 6.79 14.66
CA TRP A 146 11.41 6.02 14.82
C TRP A 146 11.39 5.21 16.11
N GLN A 147 12.52 4.58 16.45
CA GLN A 147 12.66 3.90 17.75
C GLN A 147 12.47 4.85 18.93
N ALA A 148 13.11 6.03 18.90
CA ALA A 148 12.99 7.03 19.96
C ALA A 148 11.56 7.58 20.10
N GLN A 149 10.79 7.61 19.03
CA GLN A 149 9.37 7.98 19.01
C GLN A 149 8.42 6.83 19.38
N GLY A 150 8.96 5.64 19.63
CA GLY A 150 8.20 4.46 20.05
C GLY A 150 7.42 3.79 18.92
N HIS A 151 7.86 3.93 17.66
CA HIS A 151 7.26 3.23 16.54
C HIS A 151 7.84 1.82 16.41
N TYR A 152 6.97 0.83 16.14
CA TYR A 152 7.39 -0.49 15.66
C TYR A 152 7.54 -0.45 14.14
N TRP A 153 8.61 -1.09 13.66
CA TRP A 153 8.90 -1.13 12.24
C TRP A 153 9.49 -2.49 11.81
N LEU A 154 9.22 -2.83 10.56
CA LEU A 154 9.77 -3.96 9.84
C LEU A 154 10.20 -3.47 8.46
N THR A 155 11.48 -3.51 8.15
CA THR A 155 12.03 -3.02 6.91
C THR A 155 12.98 -4.00 6.26
N ARG A 156 13.15 -3.90 4.93
CA ARG A 156 14.15 -4.66 4.21
C ARG A 156 15.50 -3.95 4.26
N SER A 157 16.56 -4.69 4.57
CA SER A 157 17.93 -4.18 4.56
C SER A 157 18.60 -4.35 3.20
N ARG A 158 19.63 -3.57 2.98
CA ARG A 158 20.62 -3.79 1.91
C ARG A 158 21.64 -4.84 2.34
N GLU A 159 22.10 -5.66 1.43
CA GLU A 159 23.08 -6.73 1.69
C GLU A 159 24.33 -6.23 2.41
N ASN A 160 24.81 -5.06 2.01
CA ASN A 160 26.05 -4.45 2.52
C ASN A 160 25.84 -3.60 3.79
N SER A 161 24.63 -3.50 4.31
CA SER A 161 24.36 -2.79 5.56
C SER A 161 25.10 -3.49 6.70
N ARG A 162 25.75 -2.71 7.55
CA ARG A 162 26.57 -3.25 8.63
C ARG A 162 25.79 -3.25 9.93
N VAL A 163 25.90 -4.39 10.62
CA VAL A 163 25.36 -4.62 11.98
C VAL A 163 26.49 -5.19 12.84
N GLU A 164 26.31 -5.14 14.14
CA GLU A 164 27.25 -5.67 15.11
C GLU A 164 26.60 -6.84 15.86
N VAL A 165 27.32 -7.97 15.90
CA VAL A 165 26.92 -9.17 16.65
C VAL A 165 28.12 -9.66 17.45
N ALA A 166 27.98 -9.83 18.76
CA ALA A 166 29.04 -10.25 19.65
C ALA A 166 30.37 -9.46 19.48
N GLY A 167 30.27 -8.13 19.33
CA GLY A 167 31.42 -7.23 19.13
C GLY A 167 32.03 -7.25 17.73
N ARG A 168 31.52 -8.10 16.81
CA ARG A 168 32.00 -8.18 15.41
C ARG A 168 31.11 -7.36 14.50
N SER A 169 31.67 -6.44 13.74
CA SER A 169 30.93 -5.68 12.71
C SER A 169 30.90 -6.47 11.40
N LEU A 170 29.71 -6.94 11.01
CA LEU A 170 29.47 -7.75 9.82
C LEU A 170 28.54 -7.01 8.83
N SER A 171 28.60 -7.35 7.54
CA SER A 171 27.50 -7.01 6.64
C SER A 171 26.32 -7.94 6.94
N VAL A 172 25.08 -7.46 6.66
CA VAL A 172 23.89 -8.29 6.84
C VAL A 172 24.00 -9.57 6.02
N LYS A 173 24.58 -9.53 4.83
CA LYS A 173 24.84 -10.70 3.99
C LYS A 173 25.81 -11.69 4.65
N ALA A 174 26.90 -11.19 5.25
CA ALA A 174 27.86 -12.04 5.96
C ALA A 174 27.23 -12.67 7.20
N LEU A 175 26.47 -11.90 7.97
CA LEU A 175 25.72 -12.43 9.11
C LEU A 175 24.71 -13.50 8.65
N ALA A 176 23.99 -13.28 7.55
CA ALA A 176 23.02 -14.22 7.00
C ALA A 176 23.63 -15.58 6.61
N ALA A 177 24.93 -15.61 6.31
CA ALA A 177 25.64 -16.88 6.05
C ALA A 177 25.95 -17.67 7.34
N GLU A 178 25.99 -16.99 8.49
CA GLU A 178 26.24 -17.61 9.80
C GLU A 178 24.93 -18.03 10.52
N ILE A 179 23.77 -17.47 10.11
CA ILE A 179 22.47 -17.78 10.74
C ILE A 179 21.96 -19.14 10.26
N PRO A 180 21.70 -20.08 11.16
CA PRO A 180 21.06 -21.34 10.80
C PRO A 180 19.63 -21.10 10.32
N LEU A 181 19.31 -21.64 9.15
CA LEU A 181 17.96 -21.51 8.57
C LEU A 181 17.18 -22.80 8.79
N VAL A 182 15.91 -22.66 9.16
CA VAL A 182 14.96 -23.75 9.37
C VAL A 182 13.85 -23.65 8.33
N CYS A 183 13.50 -24.79 7.71
CA CYS A 183 12.35 -24.85 6.81
C CYS A 183 11.06 -24.73 7.61
N GLN A 184 10.25 -23.72 7.31
CA GLN A 184 8.97 -23.46 7.98
C GLN A 184 7.76 -23.97 7.18
N GLY A 185 8.01 -24.69 6.08
CA GLY A 185 6.96 -25.24 5.23
C GLY A 185 6.78 -24.48 3.92
N GLN A 186 5.58 -24.52 3.39
CA GLN A 186 5.26 -23.93 2.08
C GLN A 186 4.57 -22.57 2.23
N ILE A 187 4.93 -21.65 1.33
CA ILE A 187 4.24 -20.38 1.13
C ILE A 187 3.78 -20.25 -0.33
N THR A 188 2.75 -19.44 -0.55
CA THR A 188 2.35 -19.07 -1.91
C THR A 188 3.03 -17.76 -2.29
N LEU A 189 3.92 -17.82 -3.27
CA LEU A 189 4.56 -16.65 -3.86
C LEU A 189 4.25 -16.59 -5.37
N GLN A 190 3.66 -15.48 -5.83
CA GLN A 190 3.25 -15.29 -7.22
C GLN A 190 2.37 -16.46 -7.76
N GLY A 191 1.43 -16.92 -6.93
CA GLY A 191 0.51 -18.01 -7.27
C GLY A 191 1.12 -19.42 -7.35
N LYS A 192 2.38 -19.59 -6.91
CA LYS A 192 3.07 -20.88 -6.89
C LYS A 192 3.47 -21.27 -5.47
N SER A 193 3.35 -22.56 -5.13
CA SER A 193 3.88 -23.11 -3.88
C SER A 193 5.40 -23.05 -3.88
N ARG A 194 5.98 -22.64 -2.75
CA ARG A 194 7.42 -22.46 -2.53
C ARG A 194 7.79 -22.89 -1.13
N LEU A 195 9.01 -23.37 -0.94
CA LEU A 195 9.56 -23.67 0.38
C LEU A 195 10.14 -22.41 1.01
N LEU A 196 9.79 -22.14 2.26
CA LEU A 196 10.30 -21.01 3.04
C LEU A 196 11.28 -21.49 4.10
N TRP A 197 12.49 -20.93 4.03
CA TRP A 197 13.55 -21.12 5.02
C TRP A 197 13.80 -19.80 5.73
N ILE A 198 13.77 -19.79 7.05
CA ILE A 198 13.99 -18.59 7.85
C ILE A 198 14.91 -18.84 9.03
N GLY A 199 15.60 -17.79 9.44
CA GLY A 199 16.40 -17.72 10.64
C GLY A 199 16.53 -16.29 11.12
N GLU A 200 16.96 -16.11 12.37
CA GLU A 200 17.16 -14.78 12.93
C GLU A 200 18.38 -14.69 13.83
N SER A 201 18.86 -13.49 14.01
CA SER A 201 19.90 -13.13 14.97
C SER A 201 19.58 -11.77 15.58
N ASP A 202 19.86 -11.63 16.89
CA ASP A 202 19.91 -10.31 17.51
C ASP A 202 21.17 -9.57 17.03
N ALA A 203 21.05 -8.30 16.81
CA ALA A 203 22.14 -7.46 16.36
C ALA A 203 22.01 -6.02 16.88
N LEU A 204 23.09 -5.28 16.81
CA LEU A 204 23.14 -3.85 17.13
C LEU A 204 23.46 -3.05 15.87
N LEU A 205 22.74 -1.98 15.66
CA LEU A 205 23.01 -1.02 14.60
C LEU A 205 23.86 0.13 15.17
N THR A 206 25.20 -0.03 15.13
CA THR A 206 26.15 0.89 15.74
C THR A 206 26.77 1.88 14.75
N ARG A 207 26.60 1.64 13.44
CA ARG A 207 27.17 2.50 12.39
C ARG A 207 26.68 3.95 12.50
N LYS A 208 27.59 4.89 12.20
CA LYS A 208 27.25 6.31 12.14
C LYS A 208 26.27 6.58 10.98
N ALA A 209 25.31 7.45 11.20
CA ALA A 209 24.37 7.87 10.16
C ALA A 209 25.08 8.73 9.10
N LYS A 210 24.62 8.65 7.85
CA LYS A 210 25.05 9.56 6.80
C LYS A 210 24.55 10.98 7.12
N PRO A 211 25.32 12.02 6.84
CA PRO A 211 24.84 13.39 7.01
C PRO A 211 23.73 13.70 6.00
N LYS A 212 22.80 14.60 6.36
CA LYS A 212 21.77 15.10 5.44
C LYS A 212 22.38 15.92 4.29
N GLN A 213 23.47 16.65 4.58
CA GLN A 213 24.21 17.42 3.58
C GLN A 213 25.40 16.61 3.06
N ALA A 214 25.65 16.69 1.75
CA ALA A 214 26.69 15.88 1.07
C ALA A 214 28.10 16.03 1.68
N LEU A 215 28.44 17.20 2.20
CA LEU A 215 29.74 17.51 2.83
C LEU A 215 29.75 17.42 4.34
N GLY A 216 28.65 16.97 4.96
CA GLY A 216 28.52 16.88 6.40
C GLY A 216 29.31 15.72 7.03
N LYS A 217 29.65 15.87 8.32
CA LYS A 217 30.25 14.77 9.10
C LYS A 217 29.23 13.69 9.41
N LYS A 218 29.64 12.41 9.41
CA LYS A 218 28.81 11.29 9.83
C LYS A 218 28.33 11.51 11.26
N ILE A 219 27.04 11.32 11.49
CA ILE A 219 26.38 11.57 12.78
C ILE A 219 26.50 10.30 13.64
N ALA A 220 27.13 10.42 14.79
CA ALA A 220 27.13 9.37 15.80
C ALA A 220 25.73 9.26 16.45
N GLY A 221 25.45 8.15 17.08
CA GLY A 221 24.21 7.94 17.84
C GLY A 221 24.28 6.62 18.56
N ASP A 222 23.35 6.39 19.48
CA ASP A 222 23.32 5.20 20.32
C ASP A 222 23.19 3.91 19.48
N ALA A 223 23.70 2.82 20.03
CA ALA A 223 23.51 1.50 19.47
C ALA A 223 22.02 1.16 19.50
N LEU A 224 21.47 0.80 18.32
CA LEU A 224 20.07 0.45 18.19
C LEU A 224 19.95 -1.08 18.17
N PRO A 225 19.38 -1.70 19.23
CA PRO A 225 19.11 -3.13 19.23
C PRO A 225 18.01 -3.45 18.23
N LEU A 226 18.21 -4.52 17.46
CA LEU A 226 17.25 -4.99 16.46
C LEU A 226 17.39 -6.47 16.19
N ARG A 227 16.41 -7.03 15.53
CA ARG A 227 16.41 -8.39 14.99
C ARG A 227 16.77 -8.34 13.51
N VAL A 228 17.70 -9.19 13.09
CA VAL A 228 17.99 -9.47 11.68
C VAL A 228 17.33 -10.78 11.32
N ILE A 229 16.37 -10.73 10.41
CA ILE A 229 15.65 -11.91 9.91
C ILE A 229 16.14 -12.20 8.49
N VAL A 230 16.49 -13.45 8.25
CA VAL A 230 16.87 -13.96 6.91
C VAL A 230 15.76 -14.87 6.43
N SER A 231 15.22 -14.58 5.26
CA SER A 231 14.16 -15.38 4.63
C SER A 231 14.61 -15.80 3.24
N ARG A 232 14.66 -17.11 2.98
CA ARG A 232 14.95 -17.70 1.66
C ARG A 232 13.74 -18.44 1.15
N VAL A 233 13.29 -18.08 -0.04
CA VAL A 233 12.23 -18.77 -0.77
C VAL A 233 12.87 -19.65 -1.83
N MET A 234 12.66 -20.95 -1.71
CA MET A 234 13.20 -21.95 -2.62
C MET A 234 12.11 -22.53 -3.53
N SER A 235 12.47 -22.97 -4.73
CA SER A 235 11.53 -23.73 -5.56
C SER A 235 11.23 -25.09 -4.89
N ASP A 236 10.01 -25.58 -5.12
CA ASP A 236 9.55 -26.90 -4.65
C ASP A 236 9.87 -27.97 -5.73
N GLU A 237 11.14 -28.07 -6.10
CA GLU A 237 11.66 -29.00 -7.10
C GLU A 237 12.64 -29.97 -6.44
N ALA A 238 12.93 -31.11 -7.09
CA ALA A 238 13.91 -32.10 -6.60
C ALA A 238 15.31 -31.50 -6.36
N LYS A 239 15.65 -30.43 -7.12
CA LYS A 239 16.85 -29.59 -6.86
C LYS A 239 16.36 -28.16 -6.58
N PRO A 240 16.15 -27.79 -5.32
CA PRO A 240 15.62 -26.48 -4.97
C PRO A 240 16.53 -25.35 -5.44
N LYS A 241 15.92 -24.36 -6.12
CA LYS A 241 16.60 -23.13 -6.56
C LYS A 241 16.16 -21.97 -5.68
N LEU A 242 17.08 -21.08 -5.36
CA LEU A 242 16.77 -19.82 -4.69
C LEU A 242 15.92 -18.93 -5.60
N ILE A 243 14.71 -18.62 -5.18
CA ILE A 243 13.76 -17.76 -5.91
C ILE A 243 13.83 -16.33 -5.39
N ALA A 244 13.88 -16.16 -4.06
CA ALA A 244 14.00 -14.87 -3.41
C ALA A 244 14.74 -14.97 -2.10
N GLU A 245 15.46 -13.91 -1.74
CA GLU A 245 16.12 -13.77 -0.44
C GLU A 245 15.84 -12.36 0.10
N TRP A 246 15.42 -12.29 1.35
CA TRP A 246 15.19 -11.04 2.03
C TRP A 246 15.98 -10.99 3.33
N TYR A 247 16.58 -9.85 3.60
CA TYR A 247 17.17 -9.49 4.88
C TYR A 247 16.27 -8.44 5.51
N LEU A 248 15.60 -8.79 6.59
CA LEU A 248 14.68 -7.88 7.27
C LEU A 248 15.30 -7.40 8.57
N LEU A 249 15.04 -6.16 8.91
CA LEU A 249 15.37 -5.55 10.19
C LEU A 249 14.08 -5.21 10.91
N SER A 250 14.02 -5.47 12.21
CA SER A 250 12.83 -5.16 13.02
C SER A 250 13.21 -4.84 14.47
N ASN A 251 12.46 -3.94 15.08
CA ASN A 251 12.51 -3.67 16.51
C ASN A 251 11.37 -4.32 17.31
N LEU A 252 10.59 -5.18 16.67
CA LEU A 252 9.51 -5.90 17.34
C LEU A 252 10.04 -6.87 18.39
N PRO A 253 9.32 -7.07 19.51
CA PRO A 253 9.72 -8.02 20.54
C PRO A 253 9.68 -9.46 20.03
N LYS A 254 10.41 -10.36 20.69
CA LYS A 254 10.48 -11.79 20.33
C LYS A 254 9.16 -12.55 20.54
N THR A 255 8.20 -11.95 21.22
CA THR A 255 6.83 -12.48 21.31
C THR A 255 6.14 -12.54 19.94
N THR A 256 6.59 -11.73 18.97
CA THR A 256 6.21 -11.87 17.55
C THR A 256 7.26 -12.76 16.89
N ASP A 257 6.87 -13.96 16.49
CA ASP A 257 7.79 -14.95 15.92
C ASP A 257 8.30 -14.55 14.53
N THR A 258 9.37 -15.19 14.10
CA THR A 258 10.09 -14.86 12.87
C THR A 258 9.29 -15.20 11.61
N LEU A 259 8.46 -16.26 11.66
CA LEU A 259 7.58 -16.63 10.54
C LEU A 259 6.51 -15.57 10.33
N THR A 260 5.90 -15.10 11.40
CA THR A 260 4.92 -14.01 11.38
C THR A 260 5.51 -12.74 10.77
N LEU A 261 6.71 -12.31 11.19
CA LEU A 261 7.39 -11.14 10.62
C LEU A 261 7.69 -11.33 9.12
N THR A 262 8.13 -12.51 8.72
CA THR A 262 8.38 -12.80 7.30
C THR A 262 7.08 -12.74 6.50
N GLN A 263 6.00 -13.28 7.03
CA GLN A 263 4.69 -13.24 6.36
C GLN A 263 4.15 -11.82 6.25
N TRP A 264 4.25 -11.00 7.29
CA TRP A 264 3.86 -9.60 7.25
C TRP A 264 4.63 -8.84 6.16
N TYR A 265 5.93 -9.11 6.03
CA TYR A 265 6.72 -8.49 4.96
C TYR A 265 6.29 -8.96 3.56
N CYS A 266 5.89 -10.22 3.40
CA CYS A 266 5.29 -10.69 2.14
C CYS A 266 4.00 -9.92 1.80
N TRP A 267 3.19 -9.58 2.80
CA TRP A 267 1.96 -8.82 2.60
C TRP A 267 2.18 -7.35 2.23
N ARG A 268 3.39 -6.83 2.36
CA ARG A 268 3.73 -5.48 1.89
C ARG A 268 3.28 -5.24 0.43
N TRP A 269 3.22 -6.28 -0.39
CA TRP A 269 2.72 -6.19 -1.77
C TRP A 269 1.26 -5.76 -1.91
N GLN A 270 0.50 -5.70 -0.84
CA GLN A 270 -0.89 -5.21 -0.87
C GLN A 270 -0.98 -3.75 -1.32
N ILE A 271 0.03 -2.93 -1.01
CA ILE A 271 0.04 -1.53 -1.47
C ILE A 271 0.23 -1.43 -2.99
N GLU A 272 1.00 -2.34 -3.59
CA GLU A 272 1.14 -2.41 -5.05
C GLU A 272 -0.18 -2.86 -5.71
N SER A 273 -0.95 -3.71 -5.03
CA SER A 273 -2.31 -4.09 -5.46
C SER A 273 -3.26 -2.90 -5.41
N LEU A 274 -3.17 -2.04 -4.38
CA LEU A 274 -3.90 -0.76 -4.33
C LEU A 274 -3.50 0.14 -5.49
N PHE A 275 -2.21 0.38 -5.72
CA PHE A 275 -1.76 1.21 -6.83
C PHE A 275 -2.23 0.65 -8.19
N LYS A 276 -2.18 -0.65 -8.38
CA LYS A 276 -2.70 -1.31 -9.58
C LYS A 276 -4.21 -1.09 -9.75
N LEU A 277 -4.98 -1.18 -8.66
CA LEU A 277 -6.42 -0.94 -8.68
C LEU A 277 -6.74 0.51 -9.04
N LEU A 278 -5.99 1.47 -8.51
CA LEU A 278 -6.13 2.88 -8.83
C LEU A 278 -5.72 3.21 -10.27
N LYS A 279 -4.59 2.68 -10.74
CA LYS A 279 -4.00 3.02 -12.06
C LYS A 279 -4.64 2.26 -13.21
N THR A 280 -4.49 0.95 -13.26
CA THR A 280 -4.76 0.16 -14.48
C THR A 280 -5.92 -0.82 -14.36
N ALA A 281 -6.11 -1.43 -13.21
CA ALA A 281 -7.08 -2.52 -13.06
C ALA A 281 -8.50 -2.05 -12.69
N GLY A 282 -8.68 -0.79 -12.28
CA GLY A 282 -9.94 -0.24 -11.82
C GLY A 282 -10.21 1.17 -12.33
N PHE A 283 -9.67 2.18 -11.67
CA PHE A 283 -10.08 3.59 -11.86
C PHE A 283 -9.43 4.30 -13.04
N GLY A 284 -8.32 3.81 -13.59
CA GLY A 284 -7.61 4.47 -14.68
C GLY A 284 -7.07 5.84 -14.28
N LEU A 285 -6.49 5.97 -13.09
CA LEU A 285 -6.04 7.21 -12.48
C LEU A 285 -5.23 8.10 -13.44
N GLU A 286 -4.32 7.52 -14.20
CA GLU A 286 -3.45 8.27 -15.14
C GLU A 286 -4.19 8.79 -16.39
N ASN A 287 -5.47 8.43 -16.57
CA ASN A 287 -6.34 8.97 -17.63
C ASN A 287 -7.25 10.10 -17.12
N TRP A 288 -7.17 10.48 -15.86
CA TRP A 288 -8.05 11.49 -15.29
C TRP A 288 -7.69 12.90 -15.77
N GLN A 289 -8.74 13.68 -16.08
CA GLN A 289 -8.61 15.00 -16.71
C GLN A 289 -8.64 16.18 -15.70
N GLN A 290 -8.52 15.95 -14.39
CA GLN A 290 -8.37 17.02 -13.40
C GLN A 290 -7.13 17.85 -13.75
N GLU A 291 -7.25 19.16 -13.79
CA GLU A 291 -6.19 20.09 -14.24
C GLU A 291 -5.15 20.36 -13.15
N THR A 292 -5.52 20.21 -11.87
CA THR A 292 -4.62 20.46 -10.74
C THR A 292 -4.43 19.21 -9.88
N GLY A 293 -3.26 19.08 -9.24
CA GLY A 293 -2.98 18.03 -8.28
C GLY A 293 -3.96 18.03 -7.10
N LYS A 294 -4.36 19.21 -6.61
CA LYS A 294 -5.40 19.33 -5.56
C LYS A 294 -6.72 18.67 -5.97
N ALA A 295 -7.20 18.92 -7.18
CA ALA A 295 -8.44 18.31 -7.69
C ALA A 295 -8.26 16.80 -7.94
N LEU A 296 -7.08 16.39 -8.39
CA LEU A 296 -6.71 15.00 -8.57
C LEU A 296 -6.70 14.25 -7.22
N ALA A 297 -6.08 14.83 -6.19
CA ALA A 297 -6.03 14.26 -4.85
C ALA A 297 -7.43 14.11 -4.22
N LYS A 298 -8.32 15.09 -4.42
CA LYS A 298 -9.73 15.00 -3.98
C LYS A 298 -10.46 13.84 -4.67
N ARG A 299 -10.29 13.66 -5.98
CA ARG A 299 -10.88 12.54 -6.72
C ARG A 299 -10.29 11.21 -6.27
N LEU A 300 -9.00 11.18 -5.97
CA LEU A 300 -8.31 10.00 -5.44
C LEU A 300 -8.89 9.57 -4.09
N ALA A 301 -9.18 10.50 -3.19
CA ALA A 301 -9.84 10.20 -1.91
C ALA A 301 -11.18 9.48 -2.12
N VAL A 302 -12.02 9.95 -3.04
CA VAL A 302 -13.30 9.31 -3.37
C VAL A 302 -13.08 7.90 -3.96
N ALA A 303 -12.09 7.72 -4.85
CA ALA A 303 -11.75 6.41 -5.38
C ALA A 303 -11.26 5.45 -4.28
N CYS A 304 -10.51 5.95 -3.30
CA CYS A 304 -10.10 5.15 -2.14
C CYS A 304 -11.29 4.72 -1.26
N CYS A 305 -12.32 5.56 -1.09
CA CYS A 305 -13.55 5.15 -0.41
C CYS A 305 -14.23 3.97 -1.14
N ALA A 306 -14.26 3.99 -2.47
CA ALA A 306 -14.80 2.87 -3.25
C ALA A 306 -13.92 1.61 -3.13
N CYS A 307 -12.59 1.74 -3.02
CA CYS A 307 -11.70 0.61 -2.73
C CYS A 307 -12.04 -0.02 -1.37
N VAL A 308 -12.22 0.80 -0.32
CA VAL A 308 -12.58 0.32 1.03
C VAL A 308 -13.91 -0.43 1.00
N LEU A 309 -14.94 0.11 0.33
CA LEU A 309 -16.22 -0.57 0.17
C LEU A 309 -16.06 -1.95 -0.50
N VAL A 310 -15.28 -2.02 -1.59
CA VAL A 310 -15.01 -3.28 -2.28
C VAL A 310 -14.29 -4.28 -1.37
N TRP A 311 -13.30 -3.83 -0.58
CA TRP A 311 -12.60 -4.70 0.37
C TRP A 311 -13.51 -5.17 1.51
N GLN A 312 -14.41 -4.31 2.01
CA GLN A 312 -15.42 -4.71 2.99
C GLN A 312 -16.35 -5.79 2.43
N ILE A 313 -16.83 -5.63 1.19
CA ILE A 313 -17.63 -6.66 0.51
C ILE A 313 -16.83 -7.98 0.39
N MET A 314 -15.55 -7.92 0.01
CA MET A 314 -14.71 -9.10 -0.15
C MET A 314 -14.50 -9.89 1.15
N ARG A 315 -14.42 -9.20 2.28
CA ARG A 315 -14.17 -9.83 3.59
C ARG A 315 -15.42 -10.47 4.23
N GLN A 316 -16.61 -10.10 3.77
CA GLN A 316 -17.84 -10.59 4.36
C GLN A 316 -18.31 -11.90 3.72
N ASP A 317 -18.15 -13.00 4.44
CA ASP A 317 -18.62 -14.32 3.98
C ASP A 317 -20.13 -14.39 3.77
N SER A 318 -20.91 -13.62 4.52
CA SER A 318 -22.36 -13.47 4.33
C SER A 318 -22.75 -12.87 2.98
N LEU A 319 -21.83 -12.21 2.29
CA LEU A 319 -22.06 -11.57 0.99
C LEU A 319 -21.54 -12.40 -0.22
N LYS A 320 -21.23 -13.69 -0.03
CA LYS A 320 -20.69 -14.53 -1.13
C LYS A 320 -21.57 -14.56 -2.38
N GLU A 321 -22.88 -14.66 -2.22
CA GLU A 321 -23.81 -14.63 -3.36
C GLU A 321 -23.78 -13.29 -4.09
N MET A 322 -23.76 -12.18 -3.33
CA MET A 322 -23.62 -10.84 -3.87
C MET A 322 -22.27 -10.65 -4.58
N GLN A 323 -21.18 -11.15 -4.01
CA GLN A 323 -19.86 -11.12 -4.66
C GLN A 323 -19.90 -11.83 -6.02
N LEU A 324 -20.49 -13.02 -6.09
CA LEU A 324 -20.61 -13.77 -7.35
C LEU A 324 -21.52 -13.05 -8.35
N PHE A 325 -22.61 -12.45 -7.90
CA PHE A 325 -23.49 -11.63 -8.71
C PHE A 325 -22.73 -10.44 -9.33
N LEU A 326 -22.01 -9.67 -8.52
CA LEU A 326 -21.21 -8.54 -8.97
C LEU A 326 -20.11 -8.98 -9.96
N VAL A 327 -19.43 -10.09 -9.70
CA VAL A 327 -18.42 -10.63 -10.63
C VAL A 327 -19.06 -10.98 -11.99
N ARG A 328 -20.26 -11.55 -12.02
CA ARG A 328 -20.99 -11.81 -13.29
C ARG A 328 -21.33 -10.52 -14.01
N LEU A 329 -21.82 -9.50 -13.30
CA LEU A 329 -22.13 -8.20 -13.87
C LEU A 329 -20.88 -7.49 -14.45
N SER A 330 -19.70 -7.77 -13.92
CA SER A 330 -18.46 -7.16 -14.41
C SER A 330 -18.10 -7.55 -15.85
N GLY A 331 -18.72 -8.57 -16.42
CA GLY A 331 -18.38 -9.14 -17.72
C GLY A 331 -17.02 -9.82 -17.78
N ARG A 332 -16.29 -9.90 -16.66
CA ARG A 332 -14.98 -10.54 -16.60
C ARG A 332 -15.14 -12.05 -16.55
N GLN A 333 -14.50 -12.75 -17.48
CA GLN A 333 -14.44 -14.20 -17.46
C GLN A 333 -13.52 -14.67 -16.33
N MET A 334 -14.09 -15.30 -15.30
CA MET A 334 -13.33 -15.89 -14.21
C MET A 334 -13.55 -17.41 -14.19
N LYS A 335 -12.49 -18.17 -13.94
CA LYS A 335 -12.61 -19.61 -13.70
C LYS A 335 -13.49 -19.82 -12.45
N ARG A 336 -14.32 -20.86 -12.42
CA ARG A 336 -15.23 -21.17 -11.29
C ARG A 336 -14.52 -21.25 -9.93
N THR A 337 -13.25 -21.69 -9.94
CA THR A 337 -12.42 -21.85 -8.74
C THR A 337 -11.52 -20.64 -8.45
N ALA A 338 -11.57 -19.58 -9.28
CA ALA A 338 -10.74 -18.41 -9.06
C ALA A 338 -11.29 -17.57 -7.88
N PRO A 339 -10.42 -17.06 -7.01
CA PRO A 339 -10.86 -16.17 -5.95
C PRO A 339 -11.46 -14.88 -6.52
N VAL A 340 -12.45 -14.35 -5.83
CA VAL A 340 -13.02 -13.04 -6.16
C VAL A 340 -11.93 -11.97 -6.05
N THR A 341 -11.84 -11.06 -7.02
CA THR A 341 -10.82 -10.01 -7.05
C THR A 341 -11.42 -8.62 -6.94
N ALA A 342 -10.74 -7.70 -6.27
CA ALA A 342 -11.18 -6.31 -6.13
C ALA A 342 -11.51 -5.62 -7.47
N PRO A 343 -10.71 -5.78 -8.55
CA PRO A 343 -11.07 -5.22 -9.85
C PRO A 343 -12.37 -5.78 -10.45
N ALA A 344 -12.68 -7.05 -10.21
CA ALA A 344 -13.92 -7.65 -10.72
C ALA A 344 -15.13 -7.14 -9.93
N LEU A 345 -15.01 -7.08 -8.61
CA LEU A 345 -16.08 -6.52 -7.76
C LEU A 345 -16.33 -5.04 -8.04
N LEU A 346 -15.27 -4.24 -8.20
CA LEU A 346 -15.39 -2.82 -8.52
C LEU A 346 -16.14 -2.61 -9.84
N ALA A 347 -15.76 -3.37 -10.89
CA ALA A 347 -16.42 -3.28 -12.19
C ALA A 347 -17.89 -3.73 -12.12
N GLY A 348 -18.18 -4.81 -11.38
CA GLY A 348 -19.54 -5.29 -11.16
C GLY A 348 -20.39 -4.34 -10.34
N LEU A 349 -19.81 -3.75 -9.29
CA LEU A 349 -20.49 -2.74 -8.47
C LEU A 349 -20.85 -1.50 -9.32
N TRP A 350 -19.91 -1.06 -10.16
CA TRP A 350 -20.16 0.04 -11.09
C TRP A 350 -21.31 -0.28 -12.06
N ALA A 351 -21.30 -1.47 -12.68
CA ALA A 351 -22.38 -1.92 -13.56
C ALA A 351 -23.73 -1.99 -12.83
N PHE A 352 -23.71 -2.51 -11.60
CA PHE A 352 -24.91 -2.62 -10.77
C PHE A 352 -25.52 -1.25 -10.44
N LEU A 353 -24.70 -0.31 -9.95
CA LEU A 353 -25.15 1.05 -9.62
C LEU A 353 -25.67 1.78 -10.87
N THR A 354 -24.98 1.66 -12.01
CA THR A 354 -25.43 2.24 -13.28
C THR A 354 -26.77 1.66 -13.72
N THR A 355 -26.99 0.36 -13.51
CA THR A 355 -28.29 -0.28 -13.80
C THR A 355 -29.40 0.26 -12.90
N LEU A 356 -29.11 0.43 -11.61
CA LEU A 356 -30.09 1.03 -10.68
C LEU A 356 -30.44 2.48 -11.07
N ASP A 357 -29.45 3.29 -11.47
CA ASP A 357 -29.68 4.65 -11.94
C ASP A 357 -30.54 4.68 -13.21
N LEU A 358 -30.35 3.73 -14.15
CA LEU A 358 -31.17 3.59 -15.35
C LEU A 358 -32.61 3.21 -14.97
N LEU A 359 -32.82 2.24 -14.09
CA LEU A 359 -34.13 1.80 -13.64
C LEU A 359 -34.88 2.87 -12.80
N ALA A 360 -34.15 3.80 -12.18
CA ALA A 360 -34.75 4.95 -11.53
C ALA A 360 -35.27 6.02 -12.50
N GLN A 361 -34.75 6.06 -13.74
CA GLN A 361 -35.12 7.03 -14.76
C GLN A 361 -36.10 6.48 -15.81
N TYR A 362 -36.03 5.19 -16.11
CA TYR A 362 -36.77 4.50 -17.14
C TYR A 362 -37.41 3.23 -16.58
N ASP A 363 -38.65 2.96 -16.95
CA ASP A 363 -39.24 1.64 -16.66
C ASP A 363 -38.65 0.55 -17.59
N VAL A 364 -38.86 -0.71 -17.20
CA VAL A 364 -38.29 -1.85 -17.92
C VAL A 364 -38.80 -1.90 -19.36
N GLN A 365 -40.10 -1.55 -19.60
CA GLN A 365 -40.68 -1.58 -20.95
C GLN A 365 -40.03 -0.52 -21.85
N GLN A 366 -39.80 0.69 -21.35
CA GLN A 366 -39.09 1.74 -22.09
C GLN A 366 -37.68 1.29 -22.51
N LEU A 367 -36.95 0.61 -21.60
CA LEU A 367 -35.63 0.08 -21.91
C LEU A 367 -35.68 -1.01 -22.99
N TYR A 368 -36.69 -1.91 -22.95
CA TYR A 368 -36.92 -2.90 -24.00
C TYR A 368 -37.25 -2.26 -25.35
N ASP A 369 -38.07 -1.23 -25.36
CA ASP A 369 -38.46 -0.53 -26.59
C ASP A 369 -37.24 0.16 -27.23
N MET A 370 -36.39 0.82 -26.43
CA MET A 370 -35.14 1.38 -26.90
C MET A 370 -34.18 0.30 -27.44
N ALA A 371 -34.05 -0.82 -26.73
CA ALA A 371 -33.21 -1.93 -27.16
C ALA A 371 -33.70 -2.56 -28.47
N ASN A 372 -35.00 -2.71 -28.66
CA ASN A 372 -35.60 -3.21 -29.90
C ASN A 372 -35.45 -2.25 -31.07
N GLN A 373 -35.41 -0.94 -30.84
CA GLN A 373 -35.08 0.04 -31.91
C GLN A 373 -33.62 -0.12 -32.39
N LEU A 374 -32.69 -0.40 -31.51
CA LEU A 374 -31.28 -0.60 -31.85
C LEU A 374 -30.99 -1.99 -32.41
N PHE A 375 -31.67 -3.02 -31.88
CA PHE A 375 -31.45 -4.42 -32.21
C PHE A 375 -32.79 -5.13 -32.50
N PRO A 376 -33.40 -4.88 -33.67
CA PRO A 376 -34.67 -5.51 -34.04
C PRO A 376 -34.59 -7.03 -33.92
N ASN A 377 -35.54 -7.65 -33.23
CA ASN A 377 -35.68 -9.12 -33.05
C ASN A 377 -34.71 -9.78 -32.03
N ARG A 378 -33.86 -9.08 -31.35
CA ARG A 378 -32.93 -9.69 -30.39
C ARG A 378 -33.55 -9.87 -28.99
N TYR A 379 -34.53 -9.05 -28.63
CA TYR A 379 -35.18 -9.02 -27.31
C TYR A 379 -36.70 -9.24 -27.41
N ARG A 380 -37.17 -9.88 -28.48
CA ARG A 380 -38.56 -10.34 -28.50
C ARG A 380 -38.69 -11.54 -27.56
N GLN A 381 -39.54 -11.43 -26.54
CA GLN A 381 -40.00 -12.56 -25.74
C GLN A 381 -40.97 -13.41 -26.53
#